data_a19ebaf788d01ea8bc361e2428966d85
#
_entry.id   a19ebaf788d01ea8bc361e2428966d85
#
_cell.length_a   1.000
_cell.length_b   1.000
_cell.length_c   1.000
_cell.angle_alpha   90.00
_cell.angle_beta   90.00
_cell.angle_gamma   90.00
#
_symmetry.space_group_name_H-M   'P 1'
#
loop_
_entity.id
_entity.type
_entity.pdbx_description
1 polymer ?
#
loop_
_entity_poly.entity_id
_entity_poly.type
_entity_poly.pdbx_seq_one_letter_code
_entity_poly.pdbx_strand_id
1 'polypeptide(L)'
;MEKTEWYLEYEIQHNRPGLLGDISSLLGMLSINIITINGVENSRRGMLLLSRKDEQIERLKSILNTMDTINVTKLRKPKLRDKLAVRHGRYIHSDIDDKKTFRFIRSELGLLVDFMAELYKKDGHKLIGIRGLPRVGKTESIVAASVCANKRWLFVSSTLLKQTIRSQLIKEEYSLDNIYIIDGIVSTRRASEKHWELVREIMRLPATKVVEHPDIFVQQTEYKLEDFDYIIELRNDENEEITYDPIENNGFGQSNGFSMFDF
;
A
#
# COMPACT_ATOMS: atom_id res chain seq x y z
N MET A 1 7.68 22.26 -24.52
CA MET A 1 7.48 20.81 -24.63
C MET A 1 7.50 20.20 -23.24
N GLU A 2 6.48 19.48 -22.91
CA GLU A 2 6.33 18.81 -21.61
C GLU A 2 7.30 17.62 -21.52
N LYS A 3 7.99 17.51 -20.39
CA LYS A 3 8.91 16.39 -20.16
C LYS A 3 8.12 15.18 -19.72
N THR A 4 8.38 14.03 -20.30
CA THR A 4 7.69 12.77 -20.00
C THR A 4 8.59 11.86 -19.17
N GLU A 5 8.00 11.28 -18.11
CA GLU A 5 8.68 10.29 -17.28
C GLU A 5 8.67 8.91 -17.93
N TRP A 6 9.80 8.19 -17.79
CA TRP A 6 10.00 6.82 -18.23
C TRP A 6 10.62 5.98 -17.13
N TYR A 7 10.31 4.71 -17.13
CA TYR A 7 10.91 3.71 -16.26
C TYR A 7 11.76 2.76 -17.09
N LEU A 8 13.03 2.70 -16.78
CA LEU A 8 13.99 1.73 -17.29
C LEU A 8 14.33 0.75 -16.17
N GLU A 9 14.16 -0.55 -16.44
CA GLU A 9 14.63 -1.62 -15.58
C GLU A 9 15.51 -2.55 -16.39
N TYR A 10 16.66 -2.89 -15.82
CA TYR A 10 17.60 -3.83 -16.44
C TYR A 10 18.23 -4.74 -15.40
N GLU A 11 18.57 -5.92 -15.81
CA GLU A 11 19.31 -6.90 -15.04
C GLU A 11 20.77 -6.88 -15.46
N ILE A 12 21.69 -6.86 -14.49
CA ILE A 12 23.12 -6.88 -14.74
C ILE A 12 23.54 -8.32 -15.02
N GLN A 13 24.01 -8.61 -16.23
CA GLN A 13 24.53 -9.90 -16.65
C GLN A 13 26.02 -10.02 -16.32
N HIS A 14 26.80 -8.98 -16.63
CA HIS A 14 28.22 -8.93 -16.33
C HIS A 14 28.52 -7.61 -15.58
N ASN A 15 28.69 -7.73 -14.27
CA ASN A 15 29.05 -6.55 -13.46
C ASN A 15 30.51 -6.21 -13.64
N ARG A 16 30.79 -4.93 -14.00
CA ARG A 16 32.16 -4.40 -14.12
C ARG A 16 32.24 -2.97 -13.59
N PRO A 17 33.41 -2.54 -13.14
CA PRO A 17 33.65 -1.12 -12.84
C PRO A 17 33.28 -0.23 -14.03
N GLY A 18 32.60 0.89 -13.77
CA GLY A 18 32.21 1.85 -14.79
C GLY A 18 30.89 1.55 -15.53
N LEU A 19 30.27 0.39 -15.36
CA LEU A 19 29.01 0.04 -16.07
C LEU A 19 27.92 1.11 -15.89
N LEU A 20 27.70 1.58 -14.68
CA LEU A 20 26.73 2.66 -14.41
C LEU A 20 27.14 3.97 -15.10
N GLY A 21 28.43 4.27 -15.10
CA GLY A 21 28.98 5.44 -15.79
C GLY A 21 28.71 5.40 -17.31
N ASP A 22 28.89 4.25 -17.94
CA ASP A 22 28.60 4.06 -19.36
C ASP A 22 27.12 4.26 -19.69
N ILE A 23 26.22 3.68 -18.88
CA ILE A 23 24.77 3.85 -19.04
C ILE A 23 24.40 5.34 -18.85
N SER A 24 24.96 5.99 -17.82
CA SER A 24 24.69 7.40 -17.55
C SER A 24 25.21 8.32 -18.66
N SER A 25 26.38 8.01 -19.23
CA SER A 25 26.95 8.75 -20.36
C SER A 25 26.08 8.59 -21.62
N LEU A 26 25.61 7.37 -21.89
CA LEU A 26 24.68 7.10 -22.99
C LEU A 26 23.39 7.91 -22.85
N LEU A 27 22.80 7.93 -21.65
CA LEU A 27 21.60 8.72 -21.36
C LEU A 27 21.86 10.22 -21.57
N GLY A 28 23.02 10.72 -21.13
CA GLY A 28 23.45 12.12 -21.35
C GLY A 28 23.58 12.46 -22.83
N MET A 29 24.25 11.62 -23.63
CA MET A 29 24.36 11.79 -25.09
C MET A 29 23.03 11.82 -25.81
N LEU A 30 22.04 11.08 -25.32
CA LEU A 30 20.66 11.08 -25.84
C LEU A 30 19.80 12.21 -25.25
N SER A 31 20.38 13.10 -24.43
CA SER A 31 19.67 14.18 -23.73
C SER A 31 18.50 13.70 -22.87
N ILE A 32 18.66 12.54 -22.23
CA ILE A 32 17.71 11.94 -21.28
C ILE A 32 18.25 12.18 -19.87
N ASN A 33 17.45 12.82 -19.01
CA ASN A 33 17.83 13.07 -17.62
C ASN A 33 17.47 11.87 -16.74
N ILE A 34 18.36 11.53 -15.80
CA ILE A 34 18.09 10.59 -14.72
C ILE A 34 17.44 11.36 -13.57
N ILE A 35 16.26 10.95 -13.13
CA ILE A 35 15.60 11.48 -11.92
C ILE A 35 16.17 10.77 -10.69
N THR A 36 16.18 9.44 -10.73
CA THR A 36 16.69 8.60 -9.66
C THR A 36 17.03 7.21 -10.19
N ILE A 37 17.91 6.52 -9.48
CA ILE A 37 18.31 5.13 -9.73
C ILE A 37 18.44 4.40 -8.41
N ASN A 38 18.05 3.14 -8.38
CA ASN A 38 18.28 2.24 -7.25
C ASN A 38 18.36 0.78 -7.70
N GLY A 39 18.90 -0.08 -6.83
CA GLY A 39 18.62 -1.51 -6.92
C GLY A 39 17.15 -1.73 -6.60
N VAL A 40 16.46 -2.58 -7.33
CA VAL A 40 15.04 -2.88 -7.08
C VAL A 40 14.83 -4.32 -6.64
N GLU A 41 15.70 -5.21 -7.06
CA GLU A 41 15.71 -6.62 -6.67
C GLU A 41 17.01 -7.28 -7.14
N ASN A 42 17.73 -7.99 -6.28
CA ASN A 42 18.95 -8.75 -6.63
C ASN A 42 19.91 -7.98 -7.58
N SER A 43 20.13 -8.54 -8.80
CA SER A 43 20.95 -7.92 -9.85
C SER A 43 20.23 -6.84 -10.67
N ARG A 44 18.95 -6.58 -10.40
CA ARG A 44 18.14 -5.60 -11.15
C ARG A 44 18.33 -4.19 -10.65
N ARG A 45 18.36 -3.25 -11.60
CA ARG A 45 18.41 -1.81 -11.37
C ARG A 45 17.20 -1.15 -12.02
N GLY A 46 16.56 -0.25 -11.27
CA GLY A 46 15.48 0.59 -11.77
C GLY A 46 15.92 2.04 -11.87
N MET A 47 15.57 2.69 -12.96
CA MET A 47 15.79 4.12 -13.18
C MET A 47 14.49 4.82 -13.53
N LEU A 48 14.26 5.98 -12.93
CA LEU A 48 13.28 6.95 -13.42
C LEU A 48 13.99 7.98 -14.28
N LEU A 49 13.53 8.10 -15.51
CA LEU A 49 14.12 8.93 -16.55
C LEU A 49 13.15 10.02 -16.97
N LEU A 50 13.68 11.13 -17.48
CA LEU A 50 12.89 12.23 -18.00
C LEU A 50 13.36 12.56 -19.42
N SER A 51 12.48 12.39 -20.40
CA SER A 51 12.75 12.69 -21.81
C SER A 51 11.76 13.72 -22.36
N ARG A 52 12.20 14.51 -23.33
CA ARG A 52 11.36 15.47 -24.06
C ARG A 52 10.75 14.89 -25.32
N LYS A 53 11.33 13.81 -25.86
CA LYS A 53 10.93 13.19 -27.13
C LYS A 53 10.93 11.68 -27.02
N ASP A 54 9.92 11.04 -27.52
CA ASP A 54 9.82 9.57 -27.53
C ASP A 54 10.88 8.94 -28.43
N GLU A 55 11.33 9.64 -29.49
CA GLU A 55 12.43 9.18 -30.34
C GLU A 55 13.75 8.92 -29.58
N GLN A 56 14.02 9.70 -28.51
CA GLN A 56 15.21 9.50 -27.67
C GLN A 56 15.13 8.16 -26.93
N ILE A 57 13.95 7.78 -26.51
CA ILE A 57 13.69 6.52 -25.82
C ILE A 57 13.79 5.31 -26.78
N GLU A 58 13.29 5.45 -28.00
CA GLU A 58 13.44 4.39 -29.00
C GLU A 58 14.91 4.17 -29.38
N ARG A 59 15.70 5.24 -29.52
CA ARG A 59 17.15 5.15 -29.72
C ARG A 59 17.83 4.50 -28.52
N LEU A 60 17.48 4.91 -27.29
CA LEU A 60 17.99 4.28 -26.08
C LEU A 60 17.72 2.78 -26.08
N LYS A 61 16.48 2.36 -26.36
CA LYS A 61 16.09 0.97 -26.43
C LYS A 61 16.93 0.17 -27.43
N SER A 62 17.11 0.72 -28.63
CA SER A 62 17.90 0.06 -29.67
C SER A 62 19.36 -0.14 -29.24
N ILE A 63 19.99 0.85 -28.61
CA ILE A 63 21.38 0.75 -28.15
C ILE A 63 21.50 -0.22 -26.96
N LEU A 64 20.63 -0.10 -25.96
CA LEU A 64 20.67 -0.98 -24.78
C LEU A 64 20.50 -2.46 -25.15
N ASN A 65 19.71 -2.77 -26.17
CA ASN A 65 19.50 -4.14 -26.63
C ASN A 65 20.75 -4.75 -27.33
N THR A 66 21.75 -3.94 -27.68
CA THR A 66 23.03 -4.42 -28.24
C THR A 66 24.11 -4.61 -27.17
N MET A 67 23.83 -4.29 -25.91
CA MET A 67 24.79 -4.40 -24.81
C MET A 67 24.72 -5.80 -24.17
N ASP A 68 25.81 -6.54 -24.19
CA ASP A 68 25.91 -7.88 -23.57
C ASP A 68 26.01 -7.84 -22.04
N THR A 69 26.31 -6.66 -21.48
CA THR A 69 26.51 -6.50 -20.03
C THR A 69 25.22 -6.39 -19.22
N ILE A 70 24.11 -6.06 -19.89
CA ILE A 70 22.81 -5.87 -19.28
C ILE A 70 21.71 -6.50 -20.13
N ASN A 71 20.61 -6.89 -19.47
CA ASN A 71 19.38 -7.29 -20.11
C ASN A 71 18.25 -6.35 -19.71
N VAL A 72 17.69 -5.61 -20.67
CA VAL A 72 16.57 -4.67 -20.41
C VAL A 72 15.30 -5.46 -20.19
N THR A 73 14.73 -5.36 -18.97
CA THR A 73 13.50 -6.06 -18.61
C THR A 73 12.26 -5.19 -18.79
N LYS A 74 12.39 -3.87 -18.60
CA LYS A 74 11.27 -2.91 -18.79
C LYS A 74 11.81 -1.57 -19.29
N LEU A 75 11.15 -1.03 -20.33
CA LEU A 75 11.31 0.37 -20.73
C LEU A 75 9.94 0.91 -21.16
N ARG A 76 9.30 1.65 -20.28
CA ARG A 76 7.91 2.11 -20.44
C ARG A 76 7.58 3.28 -19.53
N LYS A 77 6.39 3.84 -19.64
CA LYS A 77 5.86 4.82 -18.67
C LYS A 77 5.81 4.18 -17.28
N PRO A 78 6.23 4.91 -16.22
CA PRO A 78 6.27 4.38 -14.87
C PRO A 78 4.87 4.19 -14.29
N LYS A 79 4.66 3.06 -13.62
CA LYS A 79 3.52 2.83 -12.75
C LYS A 79 3.87 3.27 -11.32
N LEU A 80 2.87 3.43 -10.47
CA LEU A 80 3.10 3.76 -9.04
C LEU A 80 4.11 2.82 -8.39
N ARG A 81 3.95 1.51 -8.58
CA ARG A 81 4.85 0.50 -8.01
C ARG A 81 6.30 0.63 -8.49
N ASP A 82 6.53 1.05 -9.74
CA ASP A 82 7.88 1.26 -10.25
C ASP A 82 8.55 2.46 -9.55
N LYS A 83 7.81 3.55 -9.36
CA LYS A 83 8.30 4.74 -8.64
C LYS A 83 8.68 4.42 -7.20
N LEU A 84 7.83 3.65 -6.51
CA LEU A 84 8.09 3.22 -5.14
C LEU A 84 9.25 2.22 -5.06
N ALA A 85 9.33 1.27 -6.01
CA ALA A 85 10.43 0.32 -6.07
C ALA A 85 11.79 1.02 -6.21
N VAL A 86 11.89 2.03 -7.07
CA VAL A 86 13.14 2.81 -7.21
C VAL A 86 13.41 3.65 -5.96
N ARG A 87 12.38 4.24 -5.34
CA ARG A 87 12.55 5.05 -4.12
C ARG A 87 13.08 4.23 -2.94
N HIS A 88 12.52 3.04 -2.74
CA HIS A 88 12.81 2.20 -1.58
C HIS A 88 13.82 1.08 -1.85
N GLY A 89 14.24 0.88 -3.11
CA GLY A 89 15.15 -0.20 -3.49
C GLY A 89 14.53 -1.60 -3.39
N ARG A 90 13.20 -1.71 -3.48
CA ARG A 90 12.47 -2.94 -3.22
C ARG A 90 11.12 -2.96 -3.93
N TYR A 91 10.72 -4.10 -4.51
CA TYR A 91 9.40 -4.28 -5.10
C TYR A 91 8.31 -4.43 -4.04
N ILE A 92 7.09 -4.00 -4.41
CA ILE A 92 5.88 -4.34 -3.68
C ILE A 92 5.36 -5.67 -4.21
N HIS A 93 5.34 -6.69 -3.35
CA HIS A 93 4.80 -7.99 -3.69
C HIS A 93 3.27 -7.94 -3.71
N SER A 94 2.68 -8.43 -4.79
CA SER A 94 1.23 -8.66 -4.90
C SER A 94 0.97 -10.14 -4.97
N ASP A 95 -0.18 -10.57 -4.48
CA ASP A 95 -0.60 -11.95 -4.64
C ASP A 95 -0.71 -12.31 -6.13
N ILE A 96 -0.40 -13.56 -6.47
CA ILE A 96 -0.46 -14.05 -7.84
C ILE A 96 -1.91 -14.24 -8.26
N ASP A 97 -2.72 -14.77 -7.36
CA ASP A 97 -4.12 -15.12 -7.59
C ASP A 97 -5.06 -13.94 -7.34
N ASP A 98 -4.72 -13.06 -6.38
CA ASP A 98 -5.47 -11.85 -6.06
C ASP A 98 -4.64 -10.58 -6.30
N LYS A 99 -4.81 -9.98 -7.47
CA LYS A 99 -4.10 -8.75 -7.88
C LYS A 99 -4.40 -7.52 -7.02
N LYS A 100 -5.40 -7.59 -6.14
CA LYS A 100 -5.77 -6.53 -5.20
C LYS A 100 -5.03 -6.65 -3.88
N THR A 101 -4.47 -7.82 -3.56
CA THR A 101 -3.75 -8.07 -2.31
C THR A 101 -2.26 -7.75 -2.45
N PHE A 102 -1.78 -6.87 -1.57
CA PHE A 102 -0.39 -6.42 -1.48
C PHE A 102 0.20 -6.83 -0.14
N ARG A 103 1.39 -7.43 -0.16
CA ARG A 103 2.07 -7.95 1.02
C ARG A 103 3.24 -7.06 1.39
N PHE A 104 3.34 -6.75 2.68
CA PHE A 104 4.43 -5.99 3.29
C PHE A 104 4.86 -6.69 4.58
N ILE A 105 6.13 -6.54 4.92
CA ILE A 105 6.65 -6.97 6.22
C ILE A 105 6.93 -5.75 7.10
N ARG A 106 7.03 -5.96 8.41
CA ARG A 106 7.23 -4.89 9.38
C ARG A 106 8.48 -4.04 9.10
N SER A 107 9.54 -4.63 8.54
CA SER A 107 10.73 -3.88 8.12
C SER A 107 10.49 -2.95 6.92
N GLU A 108 9.35 -3.05 6.26
CA GLU A 108 8.96 -2.28 5.06
C GLU A 108 7.89 -1.21 5.36
N LEU A 109 7.67 -0.84 6.63
CA LEU A 109 6.64 0.13 6.99
C LEU A 109 6.76 1.46 6.22
N GLY A 110 7.97 1.92 5.93
CA GLY A 110 8.18 3.12 5.11
C GLY A 110 7.63 2.98 3.68
N LEU A 111 7.83 1.83 3.05
CA LEU A 111 7.29 1.50 1.73
C LEU A 111 5.75 1.39 1.77
N LEU A 112 5.19 0.74 2.81
CA LEU A 112 3.76 0.64 3.04
C LEU A 112 3.12 2.03 3.20
N VAL A 113 3.71 2.88 4.05
CA VAL A 113 3.22 4.25 4.30
C VAL A 113 3.20 5.06 3.00
N ASP A 114 4.28 5.04 2.21
CA ASP A 114 4.32 5.73 0.93
C ASP A 114 3.31 5.17 -0.07
N PHE A 115 3.14 3.83 -0.12
CA PHE A 115 2.13 3.19 -0.98
C PHE A 115 0.72 3.65 -0.63
N MET A 116 0.35 3.59 0.65
CA MET A 116 -0.97 4.04 1.11
C MET A 116 -1.16 5.55 0.90
N ALA A 117 -0.14 6.36 1.16
CA ALA A 117 -0.21 7.81 0.95
C ALA A 117 -0.51 8.16 -0.52
N GLU A 118 0.11 7.46 -1.47
CA GLU A 118 -0.18 7.65 -2.90
C GLU A 118 -1.61 7.23 -3.28
N LEU A 119 -2.18 6.22 -2.60
CA LEU A 119 -3.59 5.88 -2.77
C LEU A 119 -4.50 6.98 -2.20
N TYR A 120 -4.16 7.56 -1.06
CA TYR A 120 -4.95 8.59 -0.38
C TYR A 120 -4.94 9.95 -1.10
N LYS A 121 -3.87 10.27 -1.84
CA LYS A 121 -3.80 11.51 -2.65
C LYS A 121 -4.82 11.54 -3.79
N LYS A 122 -5.30 10.39 -4.22
CA LYS A 122 -6.33 10.32 -5.26
C LYS A 122 -7.71 10.47 -4.63
N ASP A 123 -8.45 11.47 -5.01
CA ASP A 123 -9.81 11.69 -4.53
C ASP A 123 -10.78 10.59 -5.00
N GLY A 124 -11.94 10.56 -4.37
CA GLY A 124 -13.01 9.63 -4.68
C GLY A 124 -13.13 8.46 -3.71
N HIS A 125 -14.12 7.61 -3.96
CA HIS A 125 -14.36 6.41 -3.18
C HIS A 125 -13.18 5.45 -3.28
N LYS A 126 -12.69 4.99 -2.13
CA LYS A 126 -11.78 3.85 -2.01
C LYS A 126 -12.10 3.09 -0.74
N LEU A 127 -12.16 1.78 -0.88
CA LEU A 127 -12.30 0.86 0.22
C LEU A 127 -11.04 0.00 0.32
N ILE A 128 -10.29 0.18 1.41
CA ILE A 128 -9.00 -0.47 1.62
C ILE A 128 -9.10 -1.33 2.87
N GLY A 129 -8.82 -2.62 2.74
CA GLY A 129 -8.68 -3.54 3.87
C GLY A 129 -7.23 -3.64 4.32
N ILE A 130 -6.97 -3.69 5.61
CA ILE A 130 -5.64 -3.98 6.14
C ILE A 130 -5.69 -5.16 7.10
N ARG A 131 -4.96 -6.21 6.77
CA ARG A 131 -4.78 -7.45 7.53
C ARG A 131 -3.46 -7.42 8.28
N GLY A 132 -3.38 -8.17 9.35
CA GLY A 132 -2.15 -8.38 10.11
C GLY A 132 -2.43 -8.70 11.57
N LEU A 133 -1.46 -9.34 12.23
CA LEU A 133 -1.54 -9.67 13.64
C LEU A 133 -1.63 -8.41 14.52
N PRO A 134 -2.04 -8.53 15.78
CA PRO A 134 -2.00 -7.42 16.73
C PRO A 134 -0.59 -6.83 16.84
N ARG A 135 -0.49 -5.51 16.99
CA ARG A 135 0.79 -4.76 17.19
C ARG A 135 1.78 -4.83 16.02
N VAL A 136 1.40 -5.30 14.85
CA VAL A 136 2.28 -5.33 13.67
C VAL A 136 2.52 -3.94 13.06
N GLY A 137 1.68 -2.94 13.38
CA GLY A 137 1.82 -1.55 12.91
C GLY A 137 0.73 -1.08 11.96
N LYS A 138 -0.44 -1.76 11.91
CA LYS A 138 -1.55 -1.39 10.99
C LYS A 138 -2.02 0.05 11.18
N THR A 139 -2.52 0.36 12.37
CA THR A 139 -3.09 1.68 12.67
C THR A 139 -2.07 2.80 12.52
N GLU A 140 -0.83 2.57 12.98
CA GLU A 140 0.27 3.51 12.84
C GLU A 140 0.57 3.81 11.36
N SER A 141 0.55 2.79 10.51
CA SER A 141 0.77 2.96 9.07
C SER A 141 -0.35 3.75 8.40
N ILE A 142 -1.62 3.52 8.80
CA ILE A 142 -2.77 4.26 8.27
C ILE A 142 -2.65 5.75 8.63
N VAL A 143 -2.34 6.05 9.89
CA VAL A 143 -2.19 7.43 10.36
C VAL A 143 -0.99 8.11 9.68
N ALA A 144 0.17 7.45 9.64
CA ALA A 144 1.36 7.98 8.99
C ALA A 144 1.12 8.26 7.49
N ALA A 145 0.45 7.35 6.79
CA ALA A 145 0.10 7.54 5.38
C ALA A 145 -0.88 8.72 5.18
N SER A 146 -1.82 8.92 6.11
CA SER A 146 -2.73 10.07 6.07
C SER A 146 -1.97 11.38 6.20
N VAL A 147 -1.01 11.45 7.14
CA VAL A 147 -0.12 12.61 7.30
C VAL A 147 0.70 12.85 6.04
N CYS A 148 1.32 11.82 5.47
CA CYS A 148 2.12 11.92 4.23
C CYS A 148 1.28 12.36 3.03
N ALA A 149 0.00 12.02 3.00
CA ALA A 149 -0.95 12.45 1.97
C ALA A 149 -1.54 13.84 2.21
N ASN A 150 -1.23 14.48 3.34
CA ASN A 150 -1.85 15.73 3.82
C ASN A 150 -3.38 15.60 3.92
N LYS A 151 -3.87 14.44 4.40
CA LYS A 151 -5.29 14.15 4.63
C LYS A 151 -5.57 14.06 6.12
N ARG A 152 -6.76 14.48 6.55
CA ARG A 152 -7.23 14.23 7.91
C ARG A 152 -7.66 12.78 8.06
N TRP A 153 -7.52 12.22 9.25
CA TRP A 153 -8.03 10.89 9.56
C TRP A 153 -9.04 10.94 10.70
N LEU A 154 -9.99 10.02 10.65
CA LEU A 154 -11.06 9.94 11.63
C LEU A 154 -11.30 8.49 12.03
N PHE A 155 -11.15 8.20 13.32
CA PHE A 155 -11.52 6.90 13.85
C PHE A 155 -13.05 6.82 14.05
N VAL A 156 -13.67 5.93 13.29
CA VAL A 156 -15.08 5.55 13.45
C VAL A 156 -15.20 4.48 14.55
N SER A 157 -14.25 3.52 14.52
CA SER A 157 -14.02 2.57 15.60
C SER A 157 -12.52 2.28 15.72
N SER A 158 -12.05 1.98 16.95
CA SER A 158 -10.63 1.69 17.19
C SER A 158 -10.42 0.99 18.51
N THR A 159 -9.49 0.04 18.56
CA THR A 159 -8.95 -0.52 19.80
C THR A 159 -7.90 0.40 20.42
N LEU A 160 -7.17 1.16 19.61
CA LEU A 160 -6.06 2.01 20.05
C LEU A 160 -6.50 3.15 20.95
N LEU A 161 -7.64 3.79 20.66
CA LEU A 161 -8.18 4.90 21.43
C LEU A 161 -9.24 4.42 22.44
N LYS A 162 -8.82 3.62 23.42
CA LYS A 162 -9.70 3.10 24.50
C LYS A 162 -10.99 2.48 23.97
N GLN A 163 -10.92 1.75 22.87
CA GLN A 163 -12.04 1.10 22.19
C GLN A 163 -13.14 2.11 21.80
N THR A 164 -12.74 3.16 21.14
CA THR A 164 -13.67 4.15 20.60
C THR A 164 -14.66 3.48 19.64
N ILE A 165 -15.94 3.72 19.86
CA ILE A 165 -17.04 3.34 18.96
C ILE A 165 -17.92 4.56 18.80
N ARG A 166 -17.96 5.14 17.61
CA ARG A 166 -18.78 6.31 17.34
C ARG A 166 -20.16 5.90 16.83
N SER A 167 -21.17 6.62 17.26
CA SER A 167 -22.55 6.46 16.78
C SER A 167 -23.04 7.65 15.95
N GLN A 168 -22.23 8.70 15.87
CA GLN A 168 -22.51 9.90 15.05
C GLN A 168 -21.23 10.67 14.78
N LEU A 169 -21.24 11.46 13.70
CA LEU A 169 -20.23 12.45 13.38
C LEU A 169 -20.82 13.85 13.49
N ILE A 170 -19.98 14.83 13.76
CA ILE A 170 -20.37 16.23 13.62
C ILE A 170 -20.24 16.65 12.15
N LYS A 171 -20.94 17.73 11.75
CA LYS A 171 -21.03 18.15 10.34
C LYS A 171 -19.66 18.34 9.68
N GLU A 172 -18.70 18.88 10.40
CA GLU A 172 -17.33 19.15 9.93
C GLU A 172 -16.50 17.88 9.72
N GLU A 173 -16.93 16.75 10.28
CA GLU A 173 -16.28 15.45 10.12
C GLU A 173 -16.74 14.72 8.85
N TYR A 174 -17.85 15.15 8.23
CA TYR A 174 -18.30 14.65 6.93
C TYR A 174 -17.53 15.36 5.80
N SER A 175 -16.28 14.95 5.59
CA SER A 175 -15.42 15.51 4.55
C SER A 175 -14.94 14.44 3.60
N LEU A 176 -14.93 14.75 2.30
CA LEU A 176 -14.42 13.87 1.25
C LEU A 176 -12.89 13.72 1.33
N ASP A 177 -12.23 14.66 2.02
CA ASP A 177 -10.78 14.65 2.26
C ASP A 177 -10.37 13.84 3.49
N ASN A 178 -11.31 13.34 4.27
CA ASN A 178 -11.02 12.51 5.42
C ASN A 178 -10.73 11.07 5.02
N ILE A 179 -9.80 10.46 5.76
CA ILE A 179 -9.59 9.02 5.77
C ILE A 179 -10.37 8.45 6.95
N TYR A 180 -11.42 7.68 6.69
CA TYR A 180 -12.24 7.07 7.73
C TYR A 180 -11.67 5.71 8.11
N ILE A 181 -11.39 5.50 9.39
CA ILE A 181 -10.76 4.29 9.91
C ILE A 181 -11.78 3.50 10.71
N ILE A 182 -12.02 2.26 10.31
CA ILE A 182 -13.00 1.34 10.90
C ILE A 182 -12.25 0.09 11.36
N ASP A 183 -12.33 -0.21 12.65
CA ASP A 183 -11.81 -1.47 13.20
C ASP A 183 -12.92 -2.54 13.13
N GLY A 184 -12.74 -3.54 12.29
CA GLY A 184 -13.70 -4.62 12.08
C GLY A 184 -13.99 -5.42 13.35
N ILE A 185 -12.99 -5.69 14.20
CA ILE A 185 -13.17 -6.42 15.46
C ILE A 185 -14.01 -5.62 16.45
N VAL A 186 -13.70 -4.34 16.62
CA VAL A 186 -14.41 -3.47 17.55
C VAL A 186 -15.85 -3.27 17.09
N SER A 187 -16.06 -3.01 15.81
CA SER A 187 -17.39 -2.80 15.24
C SER A 187 -18.27 -4.06 15.37
N THR A 188 -17.71 -5.25 15.16
CA THR A 188 -18.51 -6.48 15.22
C THR A 188 -18.84 -6.94 16.65
N ARG A 189 -17.93 -6.74 17.60
CA ARG A 189 -18.11 -7.27 18.96
C ARG A 189 -18.88 -6.35 19.91
N ARG A 190 -18.91 -5.04 19.67
CA ARG A 190 -19.37 -4.05 20.66
C ARG A 190 -20.24 -2.94 20.08
N ALA A 191 -20.51 -2.93 18.80
CA ALA A 191 -21.25 -1.87 18.17
C ALA A 191 -22.75 -1.95 18.45
N SER A 192 -23.37 -0.77 18.61
CA SER A 192 -24.82 -0.58 18.63
C SER A 192 -25.36 -0.46 17.20
N GLU A 193 -26.69 -0.58 17.03
CA GLU A 193 -27.32 -0.33 15.72
C GLU A 193 -26.98 1.07 15.17
N LYS A 194 -26.96 2.08 16.03
CA LYS A 194 -26.54 3.44 15.64
C LYS A 194 -25.13 3.54 15.08
N HIS A 195 -24.21 2.71 15.59
CA HIS A 195 -22.86 2.64 15.01
C HIS A 195 -22.90 2.06 13.59
N TRP A 196 -23.67 0.99 13.38
CA TRP A 196 -23.79 0.37 12.07
C TRP A 196 -24.51 1.30 11.06
N GLU A 197 -25.50 2.09 11.50
CA GLU A 197 -26.10 3.14 10.67
C GLU A 197 -25.03 4.15 10.23
N LEU A 198 -24.19 4.61 11.15
CA LEU A 198 -23.07 5.50 10.84
C LEU A 198 -22.06 4.86 9.88
N VAL A 199 -21.70 3.60 10.09
CA VAL A 199 -20.79 2.87 9.20
C VAL A 199 -21.37 2.81 7.78
N ARG A 200 -22.66 2.44 7.62
CA ARG A 200 -23.34 2.43 6.31
C ARG A 200 -23.37 3.82 5.66
N GLU A 201 -23.57 4.86 6.44
CA GLU A 201 -23.53 6.25 5.95
C GLU A 201 -22.12 6.60 5.42
N ILE A 202 -21.08 6.33 6.20
CA ILE A 202 -19.69 6.58 5.81
C ILE A 202 -19.31 5.77 4.56
N MET A 203 -19.73 4.51 4.48
CA MET A 203 -19.43 3.66 3.32
C MET A 203 -19.98 4.20 2.01
N ARG A 204 -21.06 4.97 2.04
CA ARG A 204 -21.65 5.63 0.85
C ARG A 204 -20.94 6.92 0.45
N LEU A 205 -20.11 7.51 1.32
CA LEU A 205 -19.38 8.74 0.99
C LEU A 205 -18.36 8.48 -0.12
N PRO A 206 -18.14 9.39 -1.07
CA PRO A 206 -17.06 9.30 -2.05
C PRO A 206 -15.72 9.73 -1.44
N ALA A 207 -15.33 9.09 -0.34
CA ALA A 207 -14.10 9.32 0.41
C ALA A 207 -13.33 8.00 0.57
N THR A 208 -12.12 8.05 1.09
CA THR A 208 -11.31 6.85 1.38
C THR A 208 -11.71 6.26 2.75
N LYS A 209 -11.98 4.97 2.79
CA LYS A 209 -12.20 4.17 3.99
C LYS A 209 -11.12 3.12 4.13
N VAL A 210 -10.61 2.95 5.33
CA VAL A 210 -9.68 1.89 5.68
C VAL A 210 -10.30 1.03 6.76
N VAL A 211 -10.44 -0.26 6.48
CA VAL A 211 -11.01 -1.24 7.40
C VAL A 211 -9.88 -2.13 7.91
N GLU A 212 -9.59 -2.04 9.20
CA GLU A 212 -8.74 -3.03 9.88
C GLU A 212 -9.53 -4.31 10.08
N HIS A 213 -8.88 -5.46 9.85
CA HIS A 213 -9.51 -6.78 9.91
C HIS A 213 -10.71 -6.94 8.97
N PRO A 214 -10.53 -6.73 7.65
CA PRO A 214 -11.62 -6.78 6.68
C PRO A 214 -12.35 -8.12 6.67
N ASP A 215 -11.66 -9.24 6.92
CA ASP A 215 -12.26 -10.59 6.96
C ASP A 215 -13.32 -10.73 8.06
N ILE A 216 -13.10 -10.07 9.20
CA ILE A 216 -14.08 -10.06 10.30
C ILE A 216 -15.21 -9.08 9.98
N PHE A 217 -14.88 -7.94 9.40
CA PHE A 217 -15.87 -6.93 9.00
C PHE A 217 -16.91 -7.51 8.03
N VAL A 218 -16.49 -8.24 7.00
CA VAL A 218 -17.40 -8.79 5.98
C VAL A 218 -18.30 -9.91 6.52
N GLN A 219 -17.92 -10.62 7.60
CA GLN A 219 -18.75 -11.63 8.22
C GLN A 219 -20.02 -11.07 8.87
N GLN A 220 -20.04 -9.79 9.22
CA GLN A 220 -21.10 -9.12 9.97
C GLN A 220 -21.80 -7.99 9.18
N THR A 221 -21.44 -7.84 7.91
CA THR A 221 -21.95 -6.77 7.05
C THR A 221 -22.44 -7.31 5.71
N GLU A 222 -23.11 -6.47 4.93
CA GLU A 222 -23.48 -6.75 3.55
C GLU A 222 -22.30 -6.71 2.57
N TYR A 223 -21.13 -6.23 3.00
CA TYR A 223 -19.93 -6.11 2.16
C TYR A 223 -19.20 -7.45 2.02
N LYS A 224 -18.46 -7.58 0.92
CA LYS A 224 -17.62 -8.74 0.60
C LYS A 224 -16.17 -8.30 0.40
N LEU A 225 -15.23 -9.23 0.43
CA LEU A 225 -13.81 -8.93 0.15
C LEU A 225 -13.61 -8.41 -1.28
N GLU A 226 -14.46 -8.83 -2.22
CA GLU A 226 -14.42 -8.36 -3.61
C GLU A 226 -14.76 -6.87 -3.75
N ASP A 227 -15.49 -6.29 -2.80
CA ASP A 227 -15.85 -4.87 -2.79
C ASP A 227 -14.67 -3.96 -2.43
N PHE A 228 -13.61 -4.53 -1.84
CA PHE A 228 -12.40 -3.78 -1.53
C PHE A 228 -11.59 -3.52 -2.81
N ASP A 229 -11.15 -2.27 -2.98
CA ASP A 229 -10.25 -1.89 -4.06
C ASP A 229 -8.82 -2.42 -3.84
N TYR A 230 -8.41 -2.49 -2.56
CA TYR A 230 -7.10 -2.95 -2.12
C TYR A 230 -7.22 -3.74 -0.82
N ILE A 231 -6.49 -4.84 -0.75
CA ILE A 231 -6.22 -5.55 0.51
C ILE A 231 -4.72 -5.44 0.79
N ILE A 232 -4.37 -5.03 1.98
CA ILE A 232 -2.99 -4.91 2.45
C ILE A 232 -2.77 -5.95 3.53
N GLU A 233 -1.78 -6.81 3.35
CA GLU A 233 -1.32 -7.76 4.36
C GLU A 233 -0.01 -7.24 4.95
N LEU A 234 -0.04 -6.91 6.24
CA LEU A 234 1.14 -6.51 6.99
C LEU A 234 1.54 -7.63 7.94
N ARG A 235 2.73 -8.18 7.74
CA ARG A 235 3.30 -9.33 8.44
C ARG A 235 4.52 -8.90 9.26
N ASN A 236 4.88 -9.67 10.29
CA ASN A 236 6.15 -9.44 10.99
C ASN A 236 7.34 -9.86 10.14
N ASP A 237 7.21 -10.98 9.42
CA ASP A 237 8.22 -11.51 8.50
C ASP A 237 7.56 -12.15 7.26
N GLU A 238 8.39 -12.60 6.31
CA GLU A 238 7.92 -13.14 5.02
C GLU A 238 7.17 -14.48 5.15
N ASN A 239 7.45 -15.25 6.20
CA ASN A 239 6.91 -16.60 6.39
C ASN A 239 5.65 -16.60 7.26
N GLU A 240 5.24 -15.46 7.83
CA GLU A 240 4.06 -15.37 8.66
C GLU A 240 2.80 -15.58 7.82
N GLU A 241 1.95 -16.52 8.23
CA GLU A 241 0.61 -16.72 7.67
C GLU A 241 -0.42 -15.98 8.53
N ILE A 242 -1.23 -15.17 7.87
CA ILE A 242 -2.34 -14.47 8.53
C ILE A 242 -3.58 -15.33 8.39
N THR A 243 -3.93 -16.05 9.45
CA THR A 243 -5.18 -16.82 9.53
C THR A 243 -6.18 -16.06 10.38
N TYR A 244 -7.41 -15.93 9.88
CA TYR A 244 -8.54 -15.44 10.65
C TYR A 244 -9.47 -16.63 10.88
N ASP A 245 -9.45 -17.17 12.09
CA ASP A 245 -10.43 -18.18 12.48
C ASP A 245 -11.83 -17.55 12.37
N PRO A 246 -12.80 -18.24 11.74
CA PRO A 246 -14.17 -17.80 11.77
C PRO A 246 -14.58 -17.67 13.25
N ILE A 247 -15.24 -16.55 13.58
CA ILE A 247 -15.76 -16.34 14.94
C ILE A 247 -16.77 -17.45 15.19
N GLU A 248 -16.35 -18.52 15.84
CA GLU A 248 -17.30 -19.50 16.35
C GLU A 248 -18.23 -18.78 17.32
N ASN A 249 -19.52 -18.75 16.99
CA ASN A 249 -20.60 -18.33 17.89
C ASN A 249 -20.72 -19.35 19.00
N ASN A 250 -19.74 -19.49 19.86
CA ASN A 250 -19.85 -20.22 21.09
C ASN A 250 -20.68 -19.38 22.07
N GLY A 251 -21.96 -19.72 22.11
CA GLY A 251 -22.90 -19.29 23.14
C GLY A 251 -22.27 -19.44 24.52
N PHE A 252 -22.63 -18.54 25.39
CA PHE A 252 -22.34 -18.48 26.82
C PHE A 252 -22.10 -19.84 27.46
N GLY A 253 -20.89 -20.08 27.99
CA GLY A 253 -20.63 -21.23 28.85
C GLY A 253 -19.14 -21.43 29.16
N GLN A 254 -18.78 -21.04 30.34
CA GLN A 254 -17.60 -21.40 31.13
C GLN A 254 -16.31 -20.60 30.95
N SER A 255 -16.13 -19.78 31.98
CA SER A 255 -14.89 -19.18 32.45
C SER A 255 -13.75 -20.21 32.55
N ASN A 256 -12.68 -20.05 31.77
CA ASN A 256 -11.35 -20.44 32.20
C ASN A 256 -10.44 -19.22 32.11
N GLY A 257 -9.99 -18.80 33.27
CA GLY A 257 -9.17 -17.62 33.47
C GLY A 257 -7.85 -17.73 32.73
N PHE A 258 -7.62 -16.76 31.88
CA PHE A 258 -6.28 -16.29 31.58
C PHE A 258 -6.18 -14.87 32.11
N SER A 259 -5.53 -14.75 33.26
CA SER A 259 -5.05 -13.51 33.84
C SER A 259 -4.03 -12.92 32.87
N MET A 260 -4.37 -11.80 32.24
CA MET A 260 -3.48 -11.04 31.38
C MET A 260 -3.35 -9.62 31.95
N PHE A 261 -2.72 -9.55 33.11
CA PHE A 261 -2.13 -8.32 33.65
C PHE A 261 -0.92 -8.70 34.46
N ASP A 262 0.25 -8.62 33.84
CA ASP A 262 1.50 -8.27 34.53
C ASP A 262 2.41 -7.57 33.52
N PHE A 263 2.71 -6.30 33.90
CA PHE A 263 3.65 -5.31 33.35
C PHE A 263 3.26 -4.59 32.05
#